data_f521c3f29ff7b8756b692f85d5291939
#
_entry.id   f521c3f29ff7b8756b692f85d5291939
#
_cell.length_a   1.000
_cell.length_b   1.000
_cell.length_c   1.000
_cell.angle_alpha   90.00
_cell.angle_beta   90.00
_cell.angle_gamma   90.00
#
_symmetry.space_group_name_H-M   'P 1'
#
loop_
_entity.id
_entity.type
_entity.pdbx_description
1 polymer ?
#
loop_
_entity_poly.entity_id
_entity_poly.type
_entity_poly.pdbx_seq_one_letter_code
_entity_poly.pdbx_strand_id
1 'polypeptide(L)'
;MNRFFSAQVPEALIKHPENTGVIIVDCSGIDRTGDIAEQLKNFPSICIDHHATNTMNEAGSLVYAEAPSTTFIIQTIIEKMTGSVTRDEAEMLFFGLCTDTGFFRHLDERSGEVFAHTARLVQAGANPKYTFAAINGGKSFGSRTLISRVLARMKPYYDGRLIVSYETYQDKQEIGIENRDSDMAYQLIQSIAGVKAICIVRQDTETHCSVGFRSLDTIDVSIIASSFGGGGHKQAAGLYIEGIAEQLIPKFVAAFAPQFQN
;
A
#
# COMPACT_ATOMS: atom_id res chain seq x y z
N MET A 1 15.12 -3.51 14.72
CA MET A 1 13.70 -3.65 14.48
C MET A 1 13.10 -5.03 14.81
N ASN A 2 13.88 -6.09 14.97
CA ASN A 2 13.38 -7.46 15.20
C ASN A 2 12.94 -7.81 16.64
N ARG A 3 12.82 -6.86 17.56
CA ARG A 3 12.48 -7.16 18.97
C ARG A 3 10.97 -7.24 19.27
N PHE A 4 10.11 -6.89 18.32
CA PHE A 4 8.66 -6.74 18.55
C PHE A 4 7.78 -7.65 17.68
N PHE A 5 8.34 -8.50 16.82
CA PHE A 5 7.56 -9.35 15.95
C PHE A 5 7.72 -10.82 16.35
N SER A 6 6.70 -11.39 16.97
CA SER A 6 6.52 -12.82 17.10
C SER A 6 5.39 -13.25 16.18
N ALA A 7 5.66 -14.20 15.30
CA ALA A 7 4.63 -14.86 14.49
C ALA A 7 3.78 -15.85 15.30
N GLN A 8 3.94 -15.89 16.61
CA GLN A 8 3.23 -16.79 17.52
C GLN A 8 2.84 -16.05 18.79
N VAL A 9 1.65 -16.35 19.29
CA VAL A 9 1.24 -15.91 20.62
C VAL A 9 2.10 -16.63 21.66
N PRO A 10 2.72 -15.91 22.62
CA PRO A 10 3.53 -16.55 23.67
C PRO A 10 2.71 -17.60 24.43
N GLU A 11 3.31 -18.77 24.66
CA GLU A 11 2.64 -19.91 25.31
C GLU A 11 2.08 -19.54 26.72
N ALA A 12 2.76 -18.65 27.43
CA ALA A 12 2.30 -18.14 28.72
C ALA A 12 0.95 -17.42 28.64
N LEU A 13 0.66 -16.72 27.51
CA LEU A 13 -0.62 -16.04 27.30
C LEU A 13 -1.71 -17.02 26.89
N ILE A 14 -1.37 -18.04 26.12
CA ILE A 14 -2.32 -19.10 25.70
C ILE A 14 -2.84 -19.87 26.91
N LYS A 15 -2.01 -20.04 27.95
CA LYS A 15 -2.40 -20.77 29.19
C LYS A 15 -3.35 -19.99 30.09
N HIS A 16 -3.44 -18.67 29.94
CA HIS A 16 -4.25 -17.79 30.76
C HIS A 16 -5.07 -16.81 29.95
N PRO A 17 -5.92 -17.28 29.01
CA PRO A 17 -6.69 -16.41 28.13
C PRO A 17 -7.66 -15.49 28.88
N GLU A 18 -8.13 -15.89 30.07
CA GLU A 18 -9.01 -15.11 30.95
C GLU A 18 -8.35 -13.82 31.50
N ASN A 19 -7.01 -13.80 31.54
CA ASN A 19 -6.22 -12.65 32.02
C ASN A 19 -5.55 -11.88 30.88
N THR A 20 -5.87 -12.22 29.62
CA THR A 20 -5.21 -11.68 28.44
C THR A 20 -6.25 -10.99 27.54
N GLY A 21 -5.97 -9.75 27.17
CA GLY A 21 -6.70 -9.02 26.13
C GLY A 21 -5.80 -8.74 24.92
N VAL A 22 -6.39 -8.68 23.75
CA VAL A 22 -5.69 -8.36 22.49
C VAL A 22 -6.17 -7.03 21.95
N ILE A 23 -5.24 -6.14 21.63
CA ILE A 23 -5.51 -4.92 20.89
C ILE A 23 -5.00 -5.13 19.46
N ILE A 24 -5.91 -5.12 18.49
CA ILE A 24 -5.59 -5.22 17.07
C ILE A 24 -5.58 -3.80 16.53
N VAL A 25 -4.50 -3.43 15.87
CA VAL A 25 -4.34 -2.09 15.29
C VAL A 25 -4.15 -2.16 13.79
N ASP A 26 -4.72 -1.21 13.05
CA ASP A 26 -4.54 -1.04 11.60
C ASP A 26 -4.89 -2.29 10.78
N CYS A 27 -5.94 -2.97 11.21
CA CYS A 27 -6.32 -4.25 10.62
C CYS A 27 -7.85 -4.38 10.57
N SER A 28 -8.42 -4.42 9.39
CA SER A 28 -9.87 -4.41 9.18
C SER A 28 -10.58 -5.73 9.53
N GLY A 29 -9.86 -6.73 10.03
CA GLY A 29 -10.41 -8.01 10.48
C GLY A 29 -9.33 -8.93 11.04
N ILE A 30 -9.70 -9.80 11.98
CA ILE A 30 -8.77 -10.72 12.63
C ILE A 30 -8.08 -11.65 11.61
N ASP A 31 -8.77 -12.02 10.54
CA ASP A 31 -8.23 -12.89 9.49
C ASP A 31 -7.03 -12.27 8.75
N ARG A 32 -6.89 -10.95 8.83
CA ARG A 32 -5.74 -10.23 8.25
C ARG A 32 -4.50 -10.23 9.12
N THR A 33 -4.57 -10.77 10.33
CA THR A 33 -3.41 -10.91 11.22
C THR A 33 -2.47 -12.07 10.82
N GLY A 34 -2.78 -12.76 9.70
CA GLY A 34 -1.95 -13.84 9.16
C GLY A 34 -2.02 -15.11 9.98
N ASP A 35 -0.88 -15.80 10.14
CA ASP A 35 -0.80 -17.12 10.76
C ASP A 35 -1.22 -17.18 12.23
N ILE A 36 -1.30 -16.02 12.91
CA ILE A 36 -1.73 -15.96 14.30
C ILE A 36 -3.25 -15.79 14.46
N ALA A 37 -3.99 -15.57 13.37
CA ALA A 37 -5.43 -15.28 13.40
C ALA A 37 -6.23 -16.31 14.23
N GLU A 38 -5.99 -17.60 13.99
CA GLU A 38 -6.70 -18.67 14.71
C GLU A 38 -6.39 -18.70 16.21
N GLN A 39 -5.17 -18.34 16.59
CA GLN A 39 -4.80 -18.27 18.01
C GLN A 39 -5.46 -17.06 18.70
N LEU A 40 -5.59 -15.93 18.00
CA LEU A 40 -6.18 -14.71 18.53
C LEU A 40 -7.68 -14.81 18.78
N LYS A 41 -8.41 -15.65 18.04
CA LYS A 41 -9.86 -15.86 18.21
C LYS A 41 -10.27 -16.31 19.64
N ASN A 42 -9.35 -16.85 20.40
CA ASN A 42 -9.60 -17.34 21.77
C ASN A 42 -9.46 -16.25 22.83
N PHE A 43 -9.11 -15.02 22.46
CA PHE A 43 -8.89 -13.92 23.39
C PHE A 43 -9.97 -12.83 23.24
N PRO A 44 -10.39 -12.19 24.35
CA PRO A 44 -11.11 -10.93 24.25
C PRO A 44 -10.28 -9.93 23.46
N SER A 45 -10.86 -9.34 22.42
CA SER A 45 -10.14 -8.43 21.53
C SER A 45 -10.91 -7.15 21.30
N ILE A 46 -10.17 -6.05 21.12
CA ILE A 46 -10.67 -4.77 20.61
C ILE A 46 -9.86 -4.37 19.38
N CYS A 47 -10.45 -3.56 18.53
CA CYS A 47 -9.80 -3.04 17.34
C CYS A 47 -9.67 -1.51 17.40
N ILE A 48 -8.53 -0.98 16.99
CA ILE A 48 -8.34 0.45 16.72
C ILE A 48 -7.90 0.56 15.25
N ASP A 49 -8.76 1.16 14.41
CA ASP A 49 -8.56 1.15 12.97
C ASP A 49 -9.19 2.37 12.28
N HIS A 50 -8.72 2.66 11.08
CA HIS A 50 -9.27 3.69 10.20
C HIS A 50 -9.86 3.14 8.89
N HIS A 51 -9.82 1.83 8.66
CA HIS A 51 -10.36 1.25 7.44
C HIS A 51 -11.90 1.21 7.47
N ALA A 52 -12.55 1.83 6.47
CA ALA A 52 -14.01 1.81 6.32
C ALA A 52 -14.60 0.40 6.14
N THR A 53 -13.78 -0.57 5.72
CA THR A 53 -14.16 -1.98 5.53
C THR A 53 -13.96 -2.83 6.78
N ASN A 54 -13.66 -2.23 7.93
CA ASN A 54 -13.45 -2.96 9.17
C ASN A 54 -14.73 -3.71 9.58
N THR A 55 -14.57 -4.98 9.95
CA THR A 55 -15.66 -5.88 10.37
C THR A 55 -15.65 -6.20 11.87
N MET A 56 -14.68 -5.67 12.61
CA MET A 56 -14.56 -5.88 14.06
C MET A 56 -15.39 -4.85 14.82
N ASN A 57 -16.55 -5.30 15.31
CA ASN A 57 -17.51 -4.45 16.03
C ASN A 57 -17.64 -4.82 17.53
N GLU A 58 -16.60 -5.39 18.13
CA GLU A 58 -16.57 -5.74 19.54
C GLU A 58 -16.70 -4.50 20.42
N ALA A 59 -17.33 -4.66 21.58
CA ALA A 59 -17.49 -3.57 22.54
C ALA A 59 -16.11 -3.03 22.96
N GLY A 60 -15.91 -1.73 22.78
CA GLY A 60 -14.63 -1.06 23.05
C GLY A 60 -13.74 -0.88 21.82
N SER A 61 -14.09 -1.44 20.67
CA SER A 61 -13.38 -1.15 19.43
C SER A 61 -13.61 0.30 18.97
N LEU A 62 -12.57 0.92 18.43
CA LEU A 62 -12.59 2.27 17.91
C LEU A 62 -12.20 2.24 16.42
N VAL A 63 -13.22 2.27 15.56
CA VAL A 63 -13.05 2.37 14.11
C VAL A 63 -13.46 3.76 13.65
N TYR A 64 -12.51 4.54 13.14
CA TYR A 64 -12.75 5.91 12.70
C TYR A 64 -12.27 6.09 11.24
N ALA A 65 -13.18 5.82 10.30
CA ALA A 65 -12.89 5.78 8.87
C ALA A 65 -12.50 7.15 8.25
N GLU A 66 -12.79 8.25 8.96
CA GLU A 66 -12.39 9.60 8.52
C GLU A 66 -10.98 9.97 8.98
N ALA A 67 -10.36 9.18 9.88
CA ALA A 67 -8.99 9.43 10.30
C ALA A 67 -8.01 9.17 9.13
N PRO A 68 -6.97 9.99 8.98
CA PRO A 68 -5.98 9.84 7.91
C PRO A 68 -5.10 8.59 8.07
N SER A 69 -5.02 8.06 9.28
CA SER A 69 -4.26 6.86 9.64
C SER A 69 -4.67 6.33 11.01
N THR A 70 -4.41 5.08 11.27
CA THR A 70 -4.57 4.52 12.64
C THR A 70 -3.62 5.20 13.63
N THR A 71 -2.42 5.60 13.20
CA THR A 71 -1.46 6.30 14.08
C THR A 71 -1.97 7.68 14.55
N PHE A 72 -2.80 8.36 13.76
CA PHE A 72 -3.49 9.58 14.18
C PHE A 72 -4.44 9.32 15.36
N ILE A 73 -5.19 8.22 15.31
CA ILE A 73 -6.09 7.80 16.40
C ILE A 73 -5.27 7.45 17.66
N ILE A 74 -4.19 6.69 17.49
CA ILE A 74 -3.30 6.28 18.58
C ILE A 74 -2.63 7.51 19.24
N GLN A 75 -2.17 8.49 18.46
CA GLN A 75 -1.66 9.74 19.03
C GLN A 75 -2.69 10.41 19.93
N THR A 76 -3.94 10.52 19.48
CA THR A 76 -5.03 11.13 20.25
C THR A 76 -5.28 10.37 21.57
N ILE A 77 -5.21 9.03 21.55
CA ILE A 77 -5.37 8.19 22.72
C ILE A 77 -4.23 8.46 23.72
N ILE A 78 -2.98 8.39 23.26
CA ILE A 78 -1.80 8.62 24.11
C ILE A 78 -1.86 10.02 24.72
N GLU A 79 -2.09 11.07 23.94
CA GLU A 79 -2.17 12.46 24.42
C GLU A 79 -3.27 12.63 25.47
N LYS A 80 -4.43 11.95 25.31
CA LYS A 80 -5.50 11.97 26.34
C LYS A 80 -5.15 11.23 27.62
N MET A 81 -4.36 10.17 27.53
CA MET A 81 -3.98 9.35 28.69
C MET A 81 -2.80 9.93 29.47
N THR A 82 -1.82 10.51 28.78
CA THR A 82 -0.53 10.90 29.37
C THR A 82 -0.20 12.38 29.23
N GLY A 83 -1.00 13.14 28.47
CA GLY A 83 -0.81 14.55 28.20
C GLY A 83 0.11 14.86 27.01
N SER A 84 1.02 13.95 26.64
CA SER A 84 1.95 14.12 25.53
C SER A 84 2.51 12.77 25.07
N VAL A 85 3.07 12.73 23.86
CA VAL A 85 3.82 11.58 23.36
C VAL A 85 5.31 11.73 23.71
N THR A 86 5.98 10.61 23.91
CA THR A 86 7.44 10.55 24.01
C THR A 86 8.07 10.72 22.63
N ARG A 87 9.39 10.94 22.58
CA ARG A 87 10.13 11.04 21.31
C ARG A 87 10.00 9.78 20.46
N ASP A 88 10.19 8.61 21.07
CA ASP A 88 10.14 7.33 20.33
C ASP A 88 8.74 7.05 19.78
N GLU A 89 7.69 7.35 20.57
CA GLU A 89 6.31 7.29 20.08
C GLU A 89 6.07 8.28 18.93
N ALA A 90 6.55 9.52 19.07
CA ALA A 90 6.40 10.54 18.04
C ALA A 90 7.04 10.12 16.71
N GLU A 91 8.24 9.54 16.74
CA GLU A 91 8.92 9.05 15.54
C GLU A 91 8.11 7.93 14.86
N MET A 92 7.57 6.97 15.62
CA MET A 92 6.76 5.87 15.08
C MET A 92 5.40 6.34 14.56
N LEU A 93 4.71 7.19 15.31
CA LEU A 93 3.41 7.75 14.94
C LEU A 93 3.52 8.61 13.67
N PHE A 94 4.56 9.43 13.59
CA PHE A 94 4.83 10.26 12.43
C PHE A 94 5.16 9.41 11.18
N PHE A 95 5.92 8.32 11.36
CA PHE A 95 6.21 7.40 10.26
C PHE A 95 4.92 6.79 9.69
N GLY A 96 4.03 6.24 10.54
CA GLY A 96 2.76 5.67 10.09
C GLY A 96 1.83 6.71 9.46
N LEU A 97 1.75 7.91 10.03
CA LEU A 97 0.98 9.00 9.42
C LEU A 97 1.50 9.35 8.02
N CYS A 98 2.83 9.41 7.84
CA CYS A 98 3.44 9.71 6.54
C CYS A 98 3.22 8.59 5.51
N THR A 99 3.22 7.32 5.91
CA THR A 99 2.97 6.21 4.99
C THR A 99 1.54 6.22 4.48
N ASP A 100 0.56 6.37 5.35
CA ASP A 100 -0.86 6.33 5.00
C ASP A 100 -1.32 7.56 4.19
N THR A 101 -0.78 8.73 4.53
CA THR A 101 -1.10 9.96 3.81
C THR A 101 -0.25 10.19 2.56
N GLY A 102 0.66 9.26 2.23
CA GLY A 102 1.61 9.42 1.13
C GLY A 102 2.48 10.68 1.31
N PHE A 103 2.93 10.92 2.51
CA PHE A 103 3.64 12.14 2.92
C PHE A 103 2.78 13.39 2.68
N PHE A 104 1.52 13.35 3.14
CA PHE A 104 0.51 14.42 3.08
C PHE A 104 -0.11 14.71 1.70
N ARG A 105 0.31 14.04 0.63
CA ARG A 105 -0.23 14.28 -0.73
C ARG A 105 -1.69 13.84 -0.91
N HIS A 106 -2.22 13.01 0.00
CA HIS A 106 -3.60 12.53 -0.04
C HIS A 106 -4.54 13.36 0.85
N LEU A 107 -4.02 14.41 1.49
CA LEU A 107 -4.80 15.32 2.32
C LEU A 107 -5.40 16.44 1.46
N ASP A 108 -6.50 17.00 1.96
CA ASP A 108 -7.22 18.12 1.34
C ASP A 108 -7.35 19.33 2.30
N GLU A 109 -8.12 20.33 1.91
CA GLU A 109 -8.36 21.55 2.68
C GLU A 109 -9.04 21.32 4.04
N ARG A 110 -9.65 20.16 4.29
CA ARG A 110 -10.29 19.78 5.56
C ARG A 110 -9.32 19.18 6.56
N SER A 111 -8.09 18.93 6.14
CA SER A 111 -7.07 18.19 6.91
C SER A 111 -6.27 19.08 7.87
N GLY A 112 -6.78 20.27 8.26
CA GLY A 112 -6.07 21.19 9.15
C GLY A 112 -5.67 20.56 10.49
N GLU A 113 -6.53 19.71 11.06
CA GLU A 113 -6.25 19.00 12.31
C GLU A 113 -5.10 18.01 12.19
N VAL A 114 -4.93 17.39 11.04
CA VAL A 114 -3.81 16.48 10.77
C VAL A 114 -2.47 17.21 10.88
N PHE A 115 -2.40 18.43 10.35
CA PHE A 115 -1.20 19.27 10.46
C PHE A 115 -0.95 19.73 11.90
N ALA A 116 -1.99 20.01 12.68
CA ALA A 116 -1.85 20.33 14.11
C ALA A 116 -1.31 19.13 14.91
N HIS A 117 -1.77 17.92 14.63
CA HIS A 117 -1.23 16.68 15.19
C HIS A 117 0.23 16.48 14.78
N THR A 118 0.52 16.65 13.49
CA THR A 118 1.88 16.58 12.95
C THR A 118 2.82 17.55 13.66
N ALA A 119 2.39 18.79 13.89
CA ALA A 119 3.20 19.79 14.60
C ALA A 119 3.59 19.31 16.01
N ARG A 120 2.65 18.68 16.76
CA ARG A 120 2.95 18.14 18.08
C ARG A 120 3.94 16.97 18.03
N LEU A 121 3.83 16.07 17.02
CA LEU A 121 4.80 15.00 16.83
C LEU A 121 6.21 15.54 16.56
N VAL A 122 6.33 16.57 15.72
CA VAL A 122 7.62 17.21 15.44
C VAL A 122 8.17 17.92 16.68
N GLN A 123 7.33 18.59 17.46
CA GLN A 123 7.72 19.21 18.74
C GLN A 123 8.21 18.16 19.77
N ALA A 124 7.60 16.96 19.76
CA ALA A 124 8.02 15.84 20.61
C ALA A 124 9.31 15.14 20.11
N GLY A 125 9.80 15.47 18.90
CA GLY A 125 11.09 15.01 18.38
C GLY A 125 11.05 14.19 17.10
N ALA A 126 9.88 13.96 16.51
CA ALA A 126 9.79 13.32 15.18
C ALA A 126 10.56 14.16 14.15
N ASN A 127 11.33 13.50 13.29
CA ASN A 127 12.17 14.16 12.30
C ASN A 127 11.65 13.94 10.88
N PRO A 128 10.93 14.91 10.27
CA PRO A 128 10.37 14.79 8.93
C PRO A 128 11.41 14.46 7.86
N LYS A 129 12.58 15.07 7.92
CA LYS A 129 13.66 14.82 6.95
C LYS A 129 14.15 13.37 7.04
N TYR A 130 14.33 12.85 8.25
CA TYR A 130 14.75 11.47 8.46
C TYR A 130 13.67 10.49 8.02
N THR A 131 12.42 10.73 8.41
CA THR A 131 11.27 9.91 8.00
C THR A 131 11.11 9.88 6.49
N PHE A 132 11.22 11.03 5.81
CA PHE A 132 11.17 11.09 4.35
C PHE A 132 12.28 10.26 3.72
N ALA A 133 13.50 10.39 4.21
CA ALA A 133 14.64 9.62 3.71
C ALA A 133 14.48 8.11 3.98
N ALA A 134 13.87 7.71 5.11
CA ALA A 134 13.62 6.32 5.43
C ALA A 134 12.55 5.68 4.50
N ILE A 135 11.51 6.43 4.15
CA ILE A 135 10.43 5.95 3.28
C ILE A 135 10.88 5.95 1.80
N ASN A 136 11.51 7.02 1.34
CA ASN A 136 11.77 7.26 -0.09
C ASN A 136 13.21 7.02 -0.51
N GLY A 137 14.14 6.95 0.45
CA GLY A 137 15.57 6.74 0.21
C GLY A 137 15.98 5.27 0.20
N GLY A 138 17.29 5.04 0.16
CA GLY A 138 17.87 3.69 0.24
C GLY A 138 17.68 2.81 -0.99
N LYS A 139 17.15 3.36 -2.07
CA LYS A 139 16.90 2.62 -3.31
C LYS A 139 18.22 2.38 -4.06
N SER A 140 18.39 1.17 -4.60
CA SER A 140 19.59 0.79 -5.35
C SER A 140 19.69 1.53 -6.70
N PHE A 141 20.89 1.62 -7.23
CA PHE A 141 21.11 2.10 -8.60
C PHE A 141 20.35 1.23 -9.62
N GLY A 142 20.36 -0.10 -9.41
CA GLY A 142 19.60 -1.05 -10.23
C GLY A 142 18.11 -0.74 -10.27
N SER A 143 17.52 -0.38 -9.12
CA SER A 143 16.11 0.04 -9.05
C SER A 143 15.82 1.25 -9.96
N ARG A 144 16.69 2.25 -9.94
CA ARG A 144 16.53 3.45 -10.77
C ARG A 144 16.79 3.17 -12.25
N THR A 145 17.72 2.28 -12.55
CA THR A 145 17.97 1.78 -13.92
C THR A 145 16.74 1.04 -14.45
N LEU A 146 16.11 0.16 -13.66
CA LEU A 146 14.90 -0.56 -14.07
C LEU A 146 13.74 0.41 -14.36
N ILE A 147 13.50 1.36 -13.45
CA ILE A 147 12.48 2.40 -13.68
C ILE A 147 12.76 3.16 -14.97
N SER A 148 14.01 3.56 -15.23
CA SER A 148 14.35 4.29 -16.46
C SER A 148 14.03 3.48 -17.72
N ARG A 149 14.27 2.17 -17.72
CA ARG A 149 13.92 1.28 -18.82
C ARG A 149 12.40 1.17 -19.00
N VAL A 150 11.65 1.04 -17.91
CA VAL A 150 10.18 1.04 -17.94
C VAL A 150 9.65 2.36 -18.52
N LEU A 151 10.16 3.49 -18.07
CA LEU A 151 9.73 4.80 -18.57
C LEU A 151 10.09 4.99 -20.05
N ALA A 152 11.28 4.56 -20.48
CA ALA A 152 11.71 4.64 -21.88
C ALA A 152 10.84 3.79 -22.84
N ARG A 153 10.19 2.73 -22.35
CA ARG A 153 9.33 1.82 -23.12
C ARG A 153 7.85 2.19 -23.08
N MET A 154 7.49 3.30 -22.43
CA MET A 154 6.10 3.74 -22.38
C MET A 154 5.53 3.97 -23.78
N LYS A 155 4.31 3.44 -24.01
CA LYS A 155 3.53 3.71 -25.21
C LYS A 155 2.14 4.22 -24.82
N PRO A 156 1.72 5.37 -25.36
CA PRO A 156 0.38 5.89 -25.15
C PRO A 156 -0.63 5.21 -26.08
N TYR A 157 -1.83 4.99 -25.56
CA TYR A 157 -3.01 4.50 -26.26
C TYR A 157 -4.23 5.32 -25.85
N TYR A 158 -5.30 5.29 -26.65
CA TYR A 158 -6.56 6.00 -26.39
C TYR A 158 -6.34 7.50 -26.08
N ASP A 159 -5.65 8.18 -26.99
CA ASP A 159 -5.31 9.61 -26.85
C ASP A 159 -4.48 9.93 -25.59
N GLY A 160 -3.61 9.01 -25.21
CA GLY A 160 -2.73 9.16 -24.03
C GLY A 160 -3.39 8.81 -22.69
N ARG A 161 -4.67 8.41 -22.68
CA ARG A 161 -5.36 8.04 -21.45
C ARG A 161 -4.92 6.70 -20.86
N LEU A 162 -4.39 5.78 -21.68
CA LEU A 162 -3.76 4.54 -21.24
C LEU A 162 -2.27 4.57 -21.57
N ILE A 163 -1.42 4.36 -20.59
CA ILE A 163 0.01 4.12 -20.78
C ILE A 163 0.30 2.65 -20.57
N VAL A 164 0.96 2.02 -21.52
CA VAL A 164 1.46 0.65 -21.39
C VAL A 164 2.97 0.65 -21.44
N SER A 165 3.59 -0.11 -20.56
CA SER A 165 5.03 -0.33 -20.54
C SER A 165 5.36 -1.77 -20.17
N TYR A 166 6.63 -2.15 -20.24
CA TYR A 166 7.04 -3.51 -19.91
C TYR A 166 8.47 -3.59 -19.38
N GLU A 167 8.72 -4.66 -18.60
CA GLU A 167 10.03 -5.17 -18.21
C GLU A 167 10.31 -6.44 -19.02
N THR A 168 11.51 -6.56 -19.57
CA THR A 168 11.94 -7.78 -20.25
C THR A 168 12.49 -8.82 -19.27
N TYR A 169 12.57 -10.07 -19.72
CA TYR A 169 13.26 -11.11 -18.93
C TYR A 169 14.75 -10.80 -18.74
N GLN A 170 15.37 -10.16 -19.73
CA GLN A 170 16.75 -9.69 -19.63
C GLN A 170 16.92 -8.62 -18.55
N ASP A 171 15.99 -7.67 -18.40
CA ASP A 171 16.03 -6.68 -17.31
C ASP A 171 16.06 -7.37 -15.94
N LYS A 172 15.24 -8.41 -15.78
CA LYS A 172 15.21 -9.20 -14.54
C LYS A 172 16.54 -9.91 -14.27
N GLN A 173 17.16 -10.49 -15.30
CA GLN A 173 18.45 -11.18 -15.16
C GLN A 173 19.60 -10.23 -14.84
N GLU A 174 19.62 -9.05 -15.47
CA GLU A 174 20.70 -8.06 -15.29
C GLU A 174 20.60 -7.31 -13.96
N ILE A 175 19.39 -6.99 -13.53
CA ILE A 175 19.17 -6.05 -12.41
C ILE A 175 18.67 -6.77 -11.16
N GLY A 176 17.92 -7.86 -11.29
CA GLY A 176 17.29 -8.60 -10.19
C GLY A 176 15.90 -8.07 -9.84
N ILE A 177 15.02 -9.01 -9.44
CA ILE A 177 13.62 -8.72 -9.08
C ILE A 177 13.51 -7.92 -7.78
N GLU A 178 14.46 -8.08 -6.87
CA GLU A 178 14.56 -7.38 -5.59
C GLU A 178 14.76 -5.86 -5.76
N ASN A 179 15.18 -5.44 -6.96
CA ASN A 179 15.37 -4.04 -7.30
C ASN A 179 14.09 -3.37 -7.86
N ARG A 180 12.98 -4.10 -8.00
CA ARG A 180 11.72 -3.52 -8.45
C ARG A 180 11.18 -2.51 -7.43
N ASP A 181 10.84 -1.35 -7.91
CA ASP A 181 10.13 -0.29 -7.18
C ASP A 181 8.88 0.07 -7.99
N SER A 182 7.92 -0.85 -7.96
CA SER A 182 6.71 -0.76 -8.79
C SER A 182 5.88 0.48 -8.46
N ASP A 183 5.80 0.85 -7.19
CA ASP A 183 4.99 1.99 -6.77
C ASP A 183 5.56 3.30 -7.32
N MET A 184 6.88 3.46 -7.31
CA MET A 184 7.53 4.62 -7.92
C MET A 184 7.31 4.66 -9.44
N ALA A 185 7.40 3.53 -10.12
CA ALA A 185 7.15 3.48 -11.56
C ALA A 185 5.71 3.91 -11.88
N TYR A 186 4.72 3.38 -11.15
CA TYR A 186 3.32 3.81 -11.31
C TYR A 186 3.11 5.28 -10.98
N GLN A 187 3.69 5.79 -9.90
CA GLN A 187 3.57 7.20 -9.52
C GLN A 187 4.09 8.15 -10.61
N LEU A 188 5.25 7.82 -11.17
CA LEU A 188 5.83 8.62 -12.25
C LEU A 188 4.95 8.63 -13.50
N ILE A 189 4.39 7.49 -13.88
CA ILE A 189 3.50 7.39 -15.03
C ILE A 189 2.15 8.09 -14.76
N GLN A 190 1.59 7.93 -13.54
CA GLN A 190 0.35 8.60 -13.14
C GLN A 190 0.46 10.13 -13.13
N SER A 191 1.67 10.67 -12.96
CA SER A 191 1.92 12.11 -12.99
C SER A 191 1.82 12.74 -14.39
N ILE A 192 1.74 11.92 -15.43
CA ILE A 192 1.58 12.41 -16.81
C ILE A 192 0.15 12.94 -16.99
N ALA A 193 0.04 14.16 -17.49
CA ALA A 193 -1.25 14.81 -17.73
C ALA A 193 -2.15 13.96 -18.63
N GLY A 194 -3.42 13.77 -18.22
CA GLY A 194 -4.43 13.05 -19.00
C GLY A 194 -4.41 11.52 -18.85
N VAL A 195 -3.40 10.94 -18.19
CA VAL A 195 -3.36 9.50 -17.94
C VAL A 195 -4.47 9.10 -16.98
N LYS A 196 -5.24 8.07 -17.35
CA LYS A 196 -6.34 7.49 -16.56
C LYS A 196 -6.06 6.06 -16.15
N ALA A 197 -5.28 5.31 -16.92
CA ALA A 197 -4.91 3.94 -16.61
C ALA A 197 -3.48 3.61 -17.05
N ILE A 198 -2.90 2.63 -16.39
CA ILE A 198 -1.54 2.14 -16.62
C ILE A 198 -1.57 0.62 -16.62
N CYS A 199 -0.86 0.03 -17.57
CA CYS A 199 -0.56 -1.39 -17.61
C CYS A 199 0.96 -1.58 -17.69
N ILE A 200 1.55 -2.30 -16.74
CA ILE A 200 2.95 -2.71 -16.79
C ILE A 200 3.01 -4.23 -16.85
N VAL A 201 3.56 -4.74 -17.96
CA VAL A 201 3.78 -6.17 -18.20
C VAL A 201 5.22 -6.51 -17.86
N ARG A 202 5.44 -7.47 -16.96
CA ARG A 202 6.77 -7.88 -16.52
C ARG A 202 7.02 -9.32 -16.93
N GLN A 203 8.00 -9.55 -17.78
CA GLN A 203 8.40 -10.90 -18.17
C GLN A 203 9.19 -11.54 -17.04
N ASP A 204 8.54 -12.38 -16.23
CA ASP A 204 9.17 -13.01 -15.06
C ASP A 204 9.95 -14.27 -15.40
N THR A 205 9.53 -15.00 -16.41
CA THR A 205 10.22 -16.15 -17.00
C THR A 205 10.16 -16.06 -18.51
N GLU A 206 10.78 -17.00 -19.21
CA GLU A 206 10.71 -17.06 -20.68
C GLU A 206 9.27 -17.24 -21.20
N THR A 207 8.36 -17.78 -20.36
CA THR A 207 7.01 -18.15 -20.75
C THR A 207 5.90 -17.48 -19.93
N HIS A 208 6.22 -16.73 -18.88
CA HIS A 208 5.20 -16.14 -18.01
C HIS A 208 5.49 -14.68 -17.68
N CYS A 209 4.40 -13.93 -17.58
CA CYS A 209 4.39 -12.53 -17.18
C CYS A 209 3.57 -12.30 -15.90
N SER A 210 4.06 -11.44 -15.01
CA SER A 210 3.22 -10.72 -14.07
C SER A 210 2.78 -9.40 -14.67
N VAL A 211 1.50 -9.07 -14.49
CA VAL A 211 0.91 -7.86 -15.05
C VAL A 211 0.27 -7.07 -13.94
N GLY A 212 0.58 -5.80 -13.86
CA GLY A 212 -0.06 -4.91 -12.91
C GLY A 212 -0.77 -3.78 -13.63
N PHE A 213 -1.97 -3.49 -13.16
CA PHE A 213 -2.81 -2.42 -13.62
C PHE A 213 -3.01 -1.39 -12.51
N ARG A 214 -3.02 -0.13 -12.87
CA ARG A 214 -3.42 0.98 -12.00
C ARG A 214 -4.36 1.89 -12.77
N SER A 215 -5.27 2.51 -12.07
CA SER A 215 -6.18 3.51 -12.66
C SER A 215 -6.45 4.67 -11.73
N LEU A 216 -7.03 5.70 -12.29
CA LEU A 216 -7.57 6.85 -11.61
C LEU A 216 -9.06 6.98 -11.94
N ASP A 217 -9.78 7.64 -11.07
CA ASP A 217 -11.19 8.04 -11.25
C ASP A 217 -12.14 6.86 -11.55
N THR A 218 -12.72 6.85 -12.75
CA THR A 218 -13.82 5.95 -13.15
C THR A 218 -13.36 4.62 -13.73
N ILE A 219 -12.13 4.51 -14.17
CA ILE A 219 -11.62 3.28 -14.81
C ILE A 219 -11.51 2.15 -13.80
N ASP A 220 -12.13 1.00 -14.12
CA ASP A 220 -12.10 -0.20 -13.28
C ASP A 220 -11.15 -1.26 -13.86
N VAL A 221 -9.94 -1.31 -13.32
CA VAL A 221 -8.93 -2.27 -13.78
C VAL A 221 -9.12 -3.68 -13.22
N SER A 222 -9.99 -3.87 -12.21
CA SER A 222 -10.31 -5.20 -11.70
C SER A 222 -11.07 -6.04 -12.73
N ILE A 223 -11.93 -5.40 -13.52
CA ILE A 223 -12.65 -6.05 -14.63
C ILE A 223 -11.65 -6.55 -15.68
N ILE A 224 -10.65 -5.71 -16.02
CA ILE A 224 -9.61 -6.09 -16.97
C ILE A 224 -8.82 -7.30 -16.44
N ALA A 225 -8.31 -7.23 -15.21
CA ALA A 225 -7.55 -8.33 -14.62
C ALA A 225 -8.38 -9.63 -14.56
N SER A 226 -9.64 -9.55 -14.14
CA SER A 226 -10.54 -10.71 -14.03
C SER A 226 -10.82 -11.38 -15.37
N SER A 227 -10.89 -10.62 -16.47
CA SER A 227 -11.09 -11.19 -17.81
C SER A 227 -9.92 -12.05 -18.31
N PHE A 228 -8.76 -11.97 -17.65
CA PHE A 228 -7.56 -12.79 -17.89
C PHE A 228 -7.23 -13.73 -16.73
N GLY A 229 -8.19 -13.98 -15.81
CA GLY A 229 -7.98 -14.88 -14.67
C GLY A 229 -7.23 -14.27 -13.48
N GLY A 230 -7.08 -12.96 -13.46
CA GLY A 230 -6.52 -12.21 -12.33
C GLY A 230 -7.58 -11.60 -11.41
N GLY A 231 -7.18 -10.58 -10.64
CA GLY A 231 -8.10 -9.89 -9.74
C GLY A 231 -7.47 -8.68 -9.07
N GLY A 232 -8.24 -8.08 -8.16
CA GLY A 232 -7.81 -6.92 -7.38
C GLY A 232 -8.96 -5.95 -7.12
N HIS A 233 -8.60 -4.71 -6.87
CA HIS A 233 -9.54 -3.62 -6.62
C HIS A 233 -9.72 -2.75 -7.86
N LYS A 234 -10.77 -1.93 -7.87
CA LYS A 234 -11.12 -1.03 -8.97
C LYS A 234 -9.92 -0.24 -9.51
N GLN A 235 -9.06 0.28 -8.64
CA GLN A 235 -7.92 1.12 -9.02
C GLN A 235 -6.57 0.40 -9.02
N ALA A 236 -6.51 -0.85 -8.56
CA ALA A 236 -5.28 -1.61 -8.47
C ALA A 236 -5.57 -3.11 -8.61
N ALA A 237 -5.18 -3.69 -9.72
CA ALA A 237 -5.39 -5.10 -10.00
C ALA A 237 -4.16 -5.71 -10.69
N GLY A 238 -4.10 -7.03 -10.73
CA GLY A 238 -3.01 -7.73 -11.38
C GLY A 238 -3.31 -9.20 -11.67
N LEU A 239 -2.41 -9.81 -12.42
CA LEU A 239 -2.50 -11.22 -12.77
C LEU A 239 -1.12 -11.80 -13.06
N TYR A 240 -1.04 -13.11 -13.04
CA TYR A 240 0.09 -13.89 -13.52
C TYR A 240 -0.40 -14.76 -14.67
N ILE A 241 0.24 -14.68 -15.84
CA ILE A 241 -0.27 -15.27 -17.07
C ILE A 241 0.85 -15.87 -17.91
N GLU A 242 0.56 -16.99 -18.57
CA GLU A 242 1.43 -17.59 -19.57
C GLU A 242 1.44 -16.74 -20.87
N GLY A 243 2.62 -16.49 -21.39
CA GLY A 243 2.86 -15.73 -22.61
C GLY A 243 4.07 -14.81 -22.51
N ILE A 244 4.38 -14.15 -23.62
CA ILE A 244 5.43 -13.14 -23.69
C ILE A 244 4.82 -11.75 -23.81
N ALA A 245 5.50 -10.76 -23.26
CA ALA A 245 5.01 -9.38 -23.16
C ALA A 245 4.54 -8.81 -24.50
N GLU A 246 5.30 -9.03 -25.58
CA GLU A 246 4.97 -8.55 -26.93
C GLU A 246 3.64 -9.07 -27.47
N GLN A 247 3.27 -10.32 -27.12
CA GLN A 247 2.01 -10.95 -27.55
C GLN A 247 0.84 -10.58 -26.63
N LEU A 248 1.11 -10.32 -25.36
CA LEU A 248 0.10 -10.01 -24.35
C LEU A 248 -0.33 -8.55 -24.38
N ILE A 249 0.59 -7.62 -24.60
CA ILE A 249 0.31 -6.17 -24.63
C ILE A 249 -0.86 -5.81 -25.56
N PRO A 250 -0.93 -6.28 -26.82
CA PRO A 250 -2.07 -5.95 -27.69
C PRO A 250 -3.41 -6.44 -27.12
N LYS A 251 -3.43 -7.60 -26.43
CA LYS A 251 -4.65 -8.15 -25.80
C LYS A 251 -5.11 -7.27 -24.65
N PHE A 252 -4.19 -6.82 -23.80
CA PHE A 252 -4.53 -5.91 -22.71
C PHE A 252 -5.00 -4.56 -23.23
N VAL A 253 -4.32 -3.98 -24.22
CA VAL A 253 -4.77 -2.73 -24.84
C VAL A 253 -6.19 -2.87 -25.38
N ALA A 254 -6.52 -3.95 -26.09
CA ALA A 254 -7.87 -4.19 -26.60
C ALA A 254 -8.91 -4.32 -25.49
N ALA A 255 -8.57 -4.95 -24.36
CA ALA A 255 -9.48 -5.11 -23.22
C ALA A 255 -9.85 -3.78 -22.54
N PHE A 256 -9.02 -2.75 -22.67
CA PHE A 256 -9.35 -1.42 -22.16
C PHE A 256 -10.33 -0.64 -23.06
N ALA A 257 -10.56 -1.06 -24.32
CA ALA A 257 -11.40 -0.31 -25.26
C ALA A 257 -12.78 0.07 -24.71
N PRO A 258 -13.55 -0.84 -24.03
CA PRO A 258 -14.86 -0.49 -23.45
C PRO A 258 -14.78 0.58 -22.36
N GLN A 259 -13.67 0.70 -21.66
CA GLN A 259 -13.49 1.67 -20.57
C GLN A 259 -13.23 3.10 -21.07
N PHE A 260 -12.89 3.27 -22.36
CA PHE A 260 -12.57 4.55 -22.99
C PHE A 260 -13.55 5.00 -24.07
N GLN A 261 -14.61 4.21 -24.30
CA GLN A 261 -15.65 4.52 -25.33
C GLN A 261 -16.77 5.43 -24.81
N ASN A 262 -16.74 5.80 -23.49
CA ASN A 262 -17.72 6.67 -22.87
C ASN A 262 -17.20 8.09 -22.67
#